data_418ff80681e59c4ad6ecb772a4a06718
#
_entry.id   418ff80681e59c4ad6ecb772a4a06718
#
_cell.length_a   1.000
_cell.length_b   1.000
_cell.length_c   1.000
_cell.angle_alpha   90.00
_cell.angle_beta   90.00
_cell.angle_gamma   90.00
#
_symmetry.space_group_name_H-M   'P 1'
#
loop_
_entity.id
_entity.type
_entity.pdbx_description
1 polymer ?
#
loop_
_entity_poly.entity_id
_entity_poly.type
_entity_poly.pdbx_seq_one_letter_code
_entity_poly.pdbx_strand_id
1 'polypeptide(L)'
;SSGSDIHQVMSINDLLAFAADTRFAIESIKTVVIDAKLASRTGLPSGEEWLEVCGYRHSEGVDAPVCWTEYYINRAYAAVGRLLQRHTGPIFPLIEDMFGQSIIEVQQQISATLISPALAAGLEVKDGSAALEVRRAYKTTDGKIAQVTINTHPASRFQHAMTMRRAKA
;
A
#
# COMPACT_ATOMS: atom_id res chain seq x y z
N SER A 1 14.52 -22.95 12.66
CA SER A 1 14.40 -22.19 13.25
C SER A 1 14.15 -22.05 14.25
N SER A 2 14.58 -21.79 14.44
CA SER A 2 14.56 -21.68 15.66
C SER A 2 13.40 -21.30 16.32
N GLY A 3 12.56 -20.75 15.78
CA GLY A 3 11.37 -20.33 16.44
C GLY A 3 11.62 -19.72 17.76
N SER A 4 12.78 -19.28 17.94
CA SER A 4 13.11 -18.93 19.25
C SER A 4 12.69 -17.57 19.62
N ASP A 5 12.42 -16.72 18.71
CA ASP A 5 12.21 -15.35 19.02
C ASP A 5 10.73 -14.99 19.06
N ILE A 6 10.43 -13.94 19.77
CA ILE A 6 9.16 -13.27 19.59
C ILE A 6 9.29 -12.49 18.33
N HIS A 7 8.55 -12.90 17.31
CA HIS A 7 8.66 -12.17 16.06
C HIS A 7 7.40 -12.29 15.26
N GLN A 8 7.20 -11.29 14.49
CA GLN A 8 6.34 -11.26 13.34
C GLN A 8 7.21 -10.86 12.18
N VAL A 9 7.37 -11.73 11.23
CA VAL A 9 8.05 -11.38 10.01
C VAL A 9 7.04 -11.40 8.89
N MET A 10 6.72 -10.23 8.40
CA MET A 10 6.04 -10.09 7.14
C MET A 10 7.12 -9.81 6.11
N SER A 11 7.38 -10.76 5.24
CA SER A 11 8.40 -10.58 4.22
C SER A 11 7.85 -9.74 3.06
N ILE A 12 8.77 -9.18 2.28
CA ILE A 12 8.40 -8.51 1.04
C ILE A 12 7.68 -9.49 0.11
N ASN A 13 8.03 -10.77 0.17
CA ASN A 13 7.35 -11.81 -0.61
C ASN A 13 5.87 -11.94 -0.25
N ASP A 14 5.50 -11.74 0.99
CA ASP A 14 4.09 -11.76 1.39
C ASP A 14 3.30 -10.63 0.76
N LEU A 15 3.92 -9.46 0.61
CA LEU A 15 3.31 -8.34 -0.08
C LEU A 15 3.13 -8.62 -1.57
N LEU A 16 4.10 -9.29 -2.18
CA LEU A 16 4.01 -9.70 -3.58
C LEU A 16 2.88 -10.70 -3.78
N ALA A 17 2.73 -11.65 -2.86
CA ALA A 17 1.67 -12.65 -2.94
C ALA A 17 0.28 -12.00 -2.85
N PHE A 18 0.08 -11.05 -1.93
CA PHE A 18 -1.19 -10.32 -1.85
C PHE A 18 -1.53 -9.62 -3.16
N ALA A 19 -0.56 -8.93 -3.75
CA ALA A 19 -0.79 -8.22 -5.00
C ALA A 19 -1.03 -9.17 -6.17
N ALA A 20 -0.44 -10.37 -6.15
CA ALA A 20 -0.65 -11.38 -7.19
C ALA A 20 -2.06 -11.97 -7.14
N ASP A 21 -2.66 -12.04 -5.93
CA ASP A 21 -3.99 -12.62 -5.74
C ASP A 21 -5.12 -11.63 -5.96
N THR A 22 -4.80 -10.37 -6.25
CA THR A 22 -5.78 -9.31 -6.43
C THR A 22 -5.54 -8.58 -7.74
N ARG A 23 -6.59 -7.95 -8.25
CA ARG A 23 -6.53 -7.11 -9.45
C ARG A 23 -6.72 -5.65 -9.03
N PHE A 24 -5.84 -4.77 -9.48
CA PHE A 24 -5.94 -3.34 -9.20
C PHE A 24 -6.62 -2.61 -10.36
N ALA A 25 -7.78 -2.05 -10.09
CA ALA A 25 -8.54 -1.25 -11.05
C ALA A 25 -8.25 0.23 -10.80
N ILE A 26 -7.47 0.84 -11.68
CA ILE A 26 -7.00 2.22 -11.53
C ILE A 26 -8.14 3.19 -11.82
N GLU A 27 -8.36 4.13 -10.89
CA GLU A 27 -9.32 5.21 -11.05
C GLU A 27 -8.65 6.50 -11.49
N SER A 28 -7.45 6.78 -11.01
CA SER A 28 -6.73 8.01 -11.35
C SER A 28 -5.23 7.84 -11.25
N ILE A 29 -4.53 8.58 -12.12
CA ILE A 29 -3.07 8.74 -12.10
C ILE A 29 -2.81 10.22 -12.28
N LYS A 30 -2.16 10.86 -11.31
CA LYS A 30 -1.87 12.30 -11.41
C LYS A 30 -0.68 12.69 -10.53
N THR A 31 -0.03 13.78 -10.88
CA THR A 31 0.98 14.40 -10.02
C THR A 31 0.26 15.23 -8.95
N VAL A 32 0.67 15.06 -7.71
CA VAL A 32 0.14 15.83 -6.58
C VAL A 32 1.27 16.50 -5.83
N VAL A 33 0.96 17.64 -5.21
CA VAL A 33 1.85 18.26 -4.24
C VAL A 33 1.42 17.78 -2.86
N ILE A 34 2.38 17.31 -2.07
CA ILE A 34 2.10 16.85 -0.71
C ILE A 34 1.78 18.08 0.14
N ASP A 35 0.50 18.25 0.45
CA ASP A 35 0.05 19.29 1.38
C ASP A 35 0.10 18.79 2.82
N ALA A 36 -0.31 19.60 3.78
CA ALA A 36 -0.27 19.24 5.20
C ALA A 36 -1.08 17.97 5.49
N LYS A 37 -2.22 17.81 4.85
CA LYS A 37 -3.09 16.65 5.04
C LYS A 37 -2.44 15.38 4.49
N LEU A 38 -1.90 15.45 3.28
CA LEU A 38 -1.19 14.31 2.70
C LEU A 38 0.09 13.99 3.46
N ALA A 39 0.82 15.00 3.93
CA ALA A 39 2.00 14.78 4.75
C ALA A 39 1.67 13.97 6.01
N SER A 40 0.57 14.30 6.67
CA SER A 40 0.11 13.56 7.84
C SER A 40 -0.27 12.12 7.49
N ARG A 41 -0.96 11.93 6.37
CA ARG A 41 -1.42 10.60 5.95
C ARG A 41 -0.30 9.70 5.43
N THR A 42 0.66 10.27 4.71
CA THR A 42 1.71 9.49 4.03
C THR A 42 3.02 9.44 4.79
N GLY A 43 3.26 10.39 5.69
CA GLY A 43 4.56 10.57 6.32
C GLY A 43 5.60 11.24 5.41
N LEU A 44 5.19 11.74 4.24
CA LEU A 44 6.07 12.39 3.30
C LEU A 44 6.21 13.89 3.60
N PRO A 45 7.34 14.50 3.21
CA PRO A 45 7.54 15.93 3.43
C PRO A 45 6.55 16.78 2.65
N SER A 46 6.05 17.85 3.28
CA SER A 46 5.19 18.83 2.60
C SER A 46 5.95 19.56 1.51
N GLY A 47 5.23 19.88 0.43
CA GLY A 47 5.74 20.70 -0.65
C GLY A 47 6.39 19.94 -1.79
N GLU A 48 6.63 18.66 -1.64
CA GLU A 48 7.19 17.84 -2.71
C GLU A 48 6.10 17.34 -3.66
N GLU A 49 6.49 17.14 -4.91
CA GLU A 49 5.61 16.52 -5.90
C GLU A 49 5.83 15.02 -5.93
N TRP A 50 4.73 14.28 -5.95
CA TRP A 50 4.72 12.83 -6.04
C TRP A 50 3.68 12.39 -7.06
N LEU A 51 3.89 11.22 -7.67
CA LEU A 51 2.87 10.61 -8.52
C LEU A 51 1.87 9.88 -7.64
N GLU A 52 0.59 10.23 -7.75
CA GLU A 52 -0.49 9.57 -7.02
C GLU A 52 -1.25 8.64 -7.97
N VAL A 53 -1.39 7.39 -7.59
CA VAL A 53 -2.18 6.40 -8.32
C VAL A 53 -3.20 5.81 -7.37
N CYS A 54 -4.47 5.94 -7.70
CA CYS A 54 -5.55 5.48 -6.83
C CYS A 54 -6.48 4.52 -7.56
N GLY A 55 -7.04 3.59 -6.82
CA GLY A 55 -8.01 2.66 -7.37
C GLY A 55 -8.49 1.63 -6.36
N TYR A 56 -9.28 0.69 -6.85
CA TYR A 56 -9.83 -0.39 -6.05
C TYR A 56 -9.14 -1.72 -6.36
N ARG A 57 -8.91 -2.52 -5.34
CA ARG A 57 -8.45 -3.90 -5.52
C ARG A 57 -9.62 -4.86 -5.42
N HIS A 58 -9.60 -5.83 -6.30
CA HIS A 58 -10.63 -6.87 -6.37
C HIS A 58 -9.98 -8.24 -6.24
N SER A 59 -10.63 -9.14 -5.51
CA SER A 59 -10.28 -10.55 -5.50
C SER A 59 -11.12 -11.29 -6.53
N GLU A 60 -10.56 -12.32 -7.12
CA GLU A 60 -11.29 -13.15 -8.06
C GLU A 60 -12.50 -13.79 -7.39
N GLY A 61 -13.64 -13.76 -8.07
CA GLY A 61 -14.87 -14.37 -7.58
C GLY A 61 -15.58 -13.57 -6.49
N VAL A 62 -15.09 -12.38 -6.16
CA VAL A 62 -15.72 -11.49 -5.16
C VAL A 62 -16.10 -10.19 -5.86
N ASP A 63 -17.39 -9.83 -5.84
CA ASP A 63 -17.86 -8.64 -6.56
C ASP A 63 -17.41 -7.35 -5.90
N ALA A 64 -17.51 -7.24 -4.58
CA ALA A 64 -17.12 -6.04 -3.87
C ALA A 64 -15.60 -5.93 -3.78
N PRO A 65 -15.03 -4.71 -3.88
CA PRO A 65 -13.59 -4.52 -3.72
C PRO A 65 -13.12 -4.93 -2.33
N VAL A 66 -11.89 -5.45 -2.25
CA VAL A 66 -11.29 -5.77 -0.95
C VAL A 66 -10.78 -4.53 -0.25
N CYS A 67 -10.33 -3.53 -1.00
CA CYS A 67 -9.86 -2.26 -0.45
C CYS A 67 -9.76 -1.18 -1.52
N TRP A 68 -9.62 0.06 -1.05
CA TRP A 68 -9.16 1.21 -1.82
C TRP A 68 -7.66 1.33 -1.62
N THR A 69 -6.91 1.52 -2.70
CA THR A 69 -5.46 1.62 -2.66
C THR A 69 -4.99 2.94 -3.23
N GLU A 70 -4.11 3.62 -2.51
CA GLU A 70 -3.42 4.81 -2.96
C GLU A 70 -1.92 4.52 -3.00
N TYR A 71 -1.30 4.81 -4.14
CA TYR A 71 0.15 4.76 -4.28
C TYR A 71 0.67 6.17 -4.42
N TYR A 72 1.72 6.49 -3.68
CA TYR A 72 2.48 7.72 -3.84
C TYR A 72 3.88 7.31 -4.25
N ILE A 73 4.24 7.63 -5.48
CA ILE A 73 5.51 7.20 -6.09
C ILE A 73 6.43 8.40 -6.18
N ASN A 74 7.67 8.25 -5.70
CA ASN A 74 8.68 9.28 -5.72
C ASN A 74 8.82 9.83 -7.13
N ARG A 75 8.95 11.15 -7.23
CA ARG A 75 9.09 11.85 -8.50
C ARG A 75 10.20 11.27 -9.38
N ALA A 76 11.29 10.85 -8.79
CA ALA A 76 12.40 10.24 -9.52
C ALA A 76 11.98 8.99 -10.31
N TYR A 77 10.91 8.34 -9.89
CA TYR A 77 10.41 7.09 -10.50
C TYR A 77 9.06 7.27 -11.18
N ALA A 78 8.61 8.50 -11.37
CA ALA A 78 7.26 8.77 -11.89
C ALA A 78 7.04 8.22 -13.30
N ALA A 79 8.09 7.92 -14.05
CA ALA A 79 7.98 7.32 -15.38
C ALA A 79 7.29 5.94 -15.38
N VAL A 80 7.26 5.23 -14.24
CA VAL A 80 6.51 3.97 -14.14
C VAL A 80 5.02 4.18 -14.43
N GLY A 81 4.50 5.38 -14.22
CA GLY A 81 3.10 5.71 -14.49
C GLY A 81 2.65 5.37 -15.89
N ARG A 82 3.55 5.42 -16.87
CA ARG A 82 3.25 5.11 -18.27
C ARG A 82 2.95 3.65 -18.50
N LEU A 83 3.39 2.77 -17.61
CA LEU A 83 3.24 1.33 -17.76
C LEU A 83 2.07 0.77 -16.97
N LEU A 84 1.48 1.54 -16.06
CA LEU A 84 0.54 1.02 -15.06
C LEU A 84 -0.76 0.50 -15.67
N GLN A 85 -1.22 1.06 -16.77
CA GLN A 85 -2.47 0.62 -17.41
C GLN A 85 -2.39 -0.82 -17.94
N ARG A 86 -1.17 -1.29 -18.24
CA ARG A 86 -0.94 -2.63 -18.78
C ARG A 86 -0.22 -3.55 -17.81
N HIS A 87 0.11 -3.02 -16.65
CA HIS A 87 0.85 -3.76 -15.64
C HIS A 87 -0.11 -4.54 -14.74
N THR A 88 0.26 -5.77 -14.42
CA THR A 88 -0.40 -6.57 -13.41
C THR A 88 0.58 -6.84 -12.29
N GLY A 89 0.10 -6.88 -11.07
CA GLY A 89 0.92 -7.11 -9.90
C GLY A 89 1.34 -5.83 -9.18
N PRO A 90 2.26 -5.93 -8.24
CA PRO A 90 2.69 -4.80 -7.43
C PRO A 90 3.53 -3.81 -8.23
N ILE A 91 3.53 -2.55 -7.80
CA ILE A 91 4.22 -1.48 -8.52
C ILE A 91 5.71 -1.40 -8.18
N PHE A 92 6.09 -1.66 -6.93
CA PHE A 92 7.50 -1.45 -6.54
C PHE A 92 8.51 -2.28 -7.34
N PRO A 93 8.21 -3.51 -7.81
CA PRO A 93 9.15 -4.21 -8.69
C PRO A 93 9.42 -3.50 -10.00
N LEU A 94 8.46 -2.72 -10.52
CA LEU A 94 8.71 -1.90 -11.70
C LEU A 94 9.77 -0.84 -11.42
N ILE A 95 9.74 -0.24 -10.23
CA ILE A 95 10.75 0.75 -9.83
C ILE A 95 12.12 0.08 -9.77
N GLU A 96 12.18 -1.12 -9.20
CA GLU A 96 13.43 -1.86 -9.12
C GLU A 96 13.99 -2.15 -10.50
N ASP A 97 13.15 -2.66 -11.40
CA ASP A 97 13.59 -3.09 -12.73
C ASP A 97 13.95 -1.90 -13.62
N MET A 98 13.13 -0.85 -13.62
CA MET A 98 13.34 0.30 -14.50
C MET A 98 14.49 1.20 -14.08
N PHE A 99 14.74 1.31 -12.79
CA PHE A 99 15.68 2.28 -12.25
C PHE A 99 16.89 1.65 -11.57
N GLY A 100 17.01 0.34 -11.60
CA GLY A 100 18.14 -0.35 -10.99
C GLY A 100 18.21 -0.16 -9.48
N GLN A 101 17.06 0.01 -8.83
CA GLN A 101 16.98 0.19 -7.38
C GLN A 101 16.60 -1.11 -6.70
N SER A 102 16.93 -1.21 -5.43
CA SER A 102 16.49 -2.33 -4.60
C SER A 102 15.71 -1.78 -3.41
N ILE A 103 14.53 -2.33 -3.19
CA ILE A 103 13.75 -2.05 -1.99
C ILE A 103 14.29 -2.95 -0.87
N ILE A 104 14.86 -2.34 0.14
CA ILE A 104 15.50 -3.10 1.23
C ILE A 104 14.69 -3.11 2.52
N GLU A 105 13.73 -2.21 2.65
CA GLU A 105 12.95 -2.09 3.87
C GLU A 105 11.55 -1.61 3.54
N VAL A 106 10.57 -2.21 4.21
CA VAL A 106 9.19 -1.74 4.17
C VAL A 106 8.73 -1.54 5.60
N GLN A 107 8.35 -0.31 5.93
CA GLN A 107 7.77 0.02 7.22
C GLN A 107 6.25 0.00 7.10
N GLN A 108 5.59 -0.72 7.99
CA GLN A 108 4.14 -0.84 7.97
C GLN A 108 3.52 -0.24 9.22
N GLN A 109 2.43 0.47 9.04
CA GLN A 109 1.62 1.02 10.12
C GLN A 109 0.16 0.72 9.84
N ILE A 110 -0.54 0.22 10.84
CA ILE A 110 -1.97 -0.10 10.72
C ILE A 110 -2.72 0.78 11.71
N SER A 111 -3.75 1.47 11.23
CA SER A 111 -4.57 2.38 12.04
C SER A 111 -6.04 2.13 11.76
N ALA A 112 -6.88 2.40 12.74
CA ALA A 112 -8.32 2.39 12.55
C ALA A 112 -8.78 3.73 11.97
N THR A 113 -9.75 3.69 11.07
CA THR A 113 -10.33 4.88 10.47
C THR A 113 -11.80 4.64 10.12
N LEU A 114 -12.46 5.66 9.62
CA LEU A 114 -13.82 5.56 9.11
C LEU A 114 -13.80 5.82 7.61
N ILE A 115 -14.63 5.10 6.89
CA ILE A 115 -14.74 5.24 5.43
C ILE A 115 -15.54 6.49 5.10
N SER A 116 -14.94 7.39 4.31
CA SER A 116 -15.59 8.61 3.86
C SER A 116 -16.71 8.31 2.85
N PRO A 117 -17.69 9.22 2.71
CA PRO A 117 -18.72 9.07 1.69
C PRO A 117 -18.16 8.89 0.29
N ALA A 118 -17.04 9.55 -0.02
CA ALA A 118 -16.41 9.46 -1.33
C ALA A 118 -15.97 8.03 -1.69
N LEU A 119 -15.57 7.23 -0.71
CA LEU A 119 -15.10 5.86 -0.93
C LEU A 119 -16.17 4.81 -0.66
N ALA A 120 -17.17 5.13 0.13
CA ALA A 120 -18.15 4.15 0.61
C ALA A 120 -18.91 3.47 -0.52
N ALA A 121 -19.37 4.24 -1.50
CA ALA A 121 -20.13 3.69 -2.62
C ALA A 121 -19.30 2.70 -3.43
N GLY A 122 -18.06 3.07 -3.76
CA GLY A 122 -17.15 2.20 -4.53
C GLY A 122 -16.73 0.96 -3.77
N LEU A 123 -16.61 1.06 -2.45
CA LEU A 123 -16.30 -0.07 -1.59
C LEU A 123 -17.54 -0.92 -1.24
N GLU A 124 -18.74 -0.44 -1.60
CA GLU A 124 -20.01 -1.10 -1.31
C GLU A 124 -20.21 -1.30 0.19
N VAL A 125 -20.00 -0.23 0.93
CA VAL A 125 -20.25 -0.14 2.37
C VAL A 125 -21.02 1.14 2.69
N LYS A 126 -21.54 1.22 3.90
CA LYS A 126 -22.20 2.45 4.39
C LYS A 126 -21.17 3.53 4.71
N ASP A 127 -21.58 4.78 4.53
CA ASP A 127 -20.79 5.93 4.96
C ASP A 127 -20.43 5.79 6.44
N GLY A 128 -19.19 6.11 6.77
CA GLY A 128 -18.74 6.05 8.16
C GLY A 128 -18.49 4.64 8.68
N SER A 129 -18.53 3.61 7.82
CA SER A 129 -18.16 2.25 8.22
C SER A 129 -16.73 2.21 8.73
N ALA A 130 -16.48 1.36 9.72
CA ALA A 130 -15.15 1.16 10.26
C ALA A 130 -14.21 0.53 9.20
N ALA A 131 -12.97 0.95 9.21
CA ALA A 131 -11.94 0.44 8.32
C ALA A 131 -10.60 0.35 9.03
N LEU A 132 -9.72 -0.47 8.48
CA LEU A 132 -8.31 -0.47 8.81
C LEU A 132 -7.54 0.17 7.67
N GLU A 133 -6.67 1.10 8.00
CA GLU A 133 -5.80 1.77 7.05
C GLU A 133 -4.40 1.21 7.22
N VAL A 134 -3.87 0.62 6.17
CA VAL A 134 -2.54 0.02 6.18
C VAL A 134 -1.62 0.89 5.33
N ARG A 135 -0.64 1.52 5.98
CA ARG A 135 0.35 2.35 5.30
C ARG A 135 1.67 1.63 5.25
N ARG A 136 2.29 1.57 4.07
CA ARG A 136 3.61 1.00 3.88
C ARG A 136 4.51 2.01 3.19
N ALA A 137 5.70 2.21 3.76
CA ALA A 137 6.74 3.03 3.15
C ALA A 137 7.87 2.12 2.68
N TYR A 138 8.20 2.20 1.41
CA TYR A 138 9.19 1.35 0.73
C TYR A 138 10.47 2.13 0.55
N LYS A 139 11.56 1.67 1.18
CA LYS A 139 12.85 2.35 1.15
C LYS A 139 13.85 1.63 0.27
N THR A 140 14.61 2.42 -0.46
CA THR A 140 15.74 1.94 -1.25
C THR A 140 17.01 1.85 -0.41
N THR A 141 18.05 1.29 -1.02
CA THR A 141 19.35 1.09 -0.36
C THR A 141 19.96 2.39 0.18
N ASP A 142 19.69 3.53 -0.45
CA ASP A 142 20.18 4.84 0.01
C ASP A 142 19.31 5.46 1.12
N GLY A 143 18.33 4.74 1.61
CA GLY A 143 17.44 5.19 2.68
C GLY A 143 16.33 6.12 2.25
N LYS A 144 16.18 6.39 0.96
CA LYS A 144 15.09 7.23 0.44
C LYS A 144 13.83 6.42 0.27
N ILE A 145 12.69 7.08 0.44
CA ILE A 145 11.40 6.46 0.20
C ILE A 145 11.10 6.51 -1.29
N ALA A 146 10.95 5.34 -1.89
CA ALA A 146 10.58 5.22 -3.31
C ALA A 146 9.08 5.25 -3.50
N GLN A 147 8.33 4.72 -2.55
CA GLN A 147 6.89 4.57 -2.66
C GLN A 147 6.26 4.50 -1.28
N VAL A 148 5.08 5.09 -1.15
CA VAL A 148 4.19 4.88 -0.01
C VAL A 148 2.88 4.33 -0.54
N THR A 149 2.36 3.28 0.08
CA THR A 149 1.00 2.78 -0.22
C THR A 149 0.11 3.00 0.99
N ILE A 150 -1.14 3.32 0.72
CA ILE A 150 -2.18 3.38 1.74
C ILE A 150 -3.35 2.54 1.25
N ASN A 151 -3.67 1.48 1.99
CA ASN A 151 -4.82 0.63 1.70
C ASN A 151 -5.88 0.86 2.75
N THR A 152 -7.08 1.19 2.32
CA THR A 152 -8.24 1.35 3.19
C THR A 152 -9.12 0.12 3.04
N HIS A 153 -9.14 -0.72 4.07
CA HIS A 153 -9.90 -1.97 4.08
C HIS A 153 -11.14 -1.83 4.95
N PRO A 154 -12.33 -2.08 4.41
CA PRO A 154 -13.50 -2.21 5.29
C PRO A 154 -13.21 -3.24 6.39
N ALA A 155 -13.55 -2.91 7.63
CA ALA A 155 -13.23 -3.78 8.76
C ALA A 155 -13.79 -5.19 8.62
N SER A 156 -14.93 -5.33 7.94
CA SER A 156 -15.55 -6.63 7.68
C SER A 156 -14.79 -7.50 6.68
N ARG A 157 -13.81 -6.93 5.97
CA ARG A 157 -13.08 -7.60 4.88
C ARG A 157 -11.59 -7.73 5.16
N PHE A 158 -11.14 -7.37 6.34
CA PHE A 158 -9.71 -7.38 6.64
C PHE A 158 -9.46 -7.90 8.04
N GLN A 159 -8.45 -8.73 8.15
CA GLN A 159 -7.96 -9.22 9.43
C GLN A 159 -6.45 -9.27 9.39
N HIS A 160 -5.81 -8.74 10.43
CA HIS A 160 -4.39 -8.91 10.64
C HIS A 160 -4.18 -9.92 11.76
N ALA A 161 -3.39 -10.94 11.50
CA ALA A 161 -3.10 -11.97 12.49
C ALA A 161 -1.60 -12.22 12.53
N MET A 162 -1.08 -12.43 13.73
CA MET A 162 0.31 -12.83 13.92
C MET A 162 0.41 -13.86 15.03
N THR A 163 1.45 -14.66 14.97
CA THR A 163 1.78 -15.59 16.03
C THR A 163 3.09 -15.17 16.65
N MET A 164 3.09 -15.06 17.97
CA MET A 164 4.30 -14.74 18.73
C MET A 164 4.73 -15.98 19.50
N ARG A 165 6.01 -16.23 19.53
CA ARG A 165 6.56 -17.35 20.29
C ARG A 165 7.60 -16.82 21.27
N ARG A 166 7.66 -17.46 22.42
CA ARG A 166 8.66 -17.09 23.41
C ARG A 166 10.03 -17.49 22.92
N ALA A 167 11.01 -16.60 23.03
CA ALA A 167 12.40 -16.92 22.77
C ALA A 167 12.89 -17.92 23.82
N LYS A 168 13.75 -18.86 23.42
CA LYS A 168 14.40 -19.77 24.35
C LYS A 168 15.44 -19.00 25.16
N ALA A 169 15.50 -19.32 26.44
CA ALA A 169 16.52 -18.77 27.32
C ALA A 169 17.91 -19.32 26.94
#